data_701694fde095692bf96befc6a3317239
#
_entry.id   701694fde095692bf96befc6a3317239
#
_cell.length_a   1.000
_cell.length_b   1.000
_cell.length_c   1.000
_cell.angle_alpha   90.00
_cell.angle_beta   90.00
_cell.angle_gamma   90.00
#
_symmetry.space_group_name_H-M   'P 1'
#
loop_
_entity.id
_entity.type
_entity.pdbx_description
1 polymer ?
#
loop_
_entity_poly.entity_id
_entity_poly.type
_entity_poly.pdbx_seq_one_letter_code
_entity_poly.pdbx_strand_id
1 'polypeptide(L)'
;IKLDILYEDEHLIIINKQAGLVVHPAPGNPDGTLVNAILYHCKDLKGIGNEMRPGIVHRLDKGTSGIMVVAKDALTHEGLVNLFSKHDIKRKYQAIVLGSKLPEEQTIKAPIGRSPHNRLKMACNVKNAKDAVTHMKVEQVFKYFSHLELTLETGRTHQIRVHLSELMNAPILNDHTYGKIKQERSLMSSDLKSLIYEYDYPFLHAKLLGFVHPITKKKLLFEQTPPKIFQRALNCLETSL
;
A
#
# COMPACT_ATOMS: atom_id res chain seq x y z
N ILE A 1 -2.95 19.12 8.09
CA ILE A 1 -3.23 17.68 7.84
C ILE A 1 -3.40 17.00 9.18
N LYS A 2 -4.59 16.46 9.44
CA LYS A 2 -4.87 15.69 10.66
C LYS A 2 -4.29 14.27 10.49
N LEU A 3 -3.43 13.86 11.43
CA LEU A 3 -2.93 12.48 11.51
C LEU A 3 -3.96 11.58 12.20
N ASP A 4 -4.20 10.42 11.62
CA ASP A 4 -4.94 9.32 12.24
C ASP A 4 -3.93 8.38 12.90
N ILE A 5 -3.68 8.61 14.21
CA ILE A 5 -2.67 7.91 14.99
C ILE A 5 -3.32 6.70 15.66
N LEU A 6 -2.82 5.50 15.36
CA LEU A 6 -3.27 4.25 15.95
C LEU A 6 -2.53 3.92 17.25
N TYR A 7 -1.24 4.31 17.31
CA TYR A 7 -0.38 4.09 18.46
C TYR A 7 0.80 5.08 18.42
N GLU A 8 1.26 5.51 19.57
CA GLU A 8 2.44 6.34 19.71
C GLU A 8 3.12 6.08 21.06
N ASP A 9 4.44 6.01 21.04
CA ASP A 9 5.29 6.01 22.22
C ASP A 9 6.46 7.00 22.06
N GLU A 10 7.48 6.92 22.90
CA GLU A 10 8.66 7.80 22.83
C GLU A 10 9.49 7.57 21.56
N HIS A 11 9.41 6.37 20.96
CA HIS A 11 10.30 5.88 19.92
C HIS A 11 9.70 5.84 18.52
N LEU A 12 8.39 5.58 18.41
CA LEU A 12 7.72 5.43 17.11
C LEU A 12 6.26 5.86 17.16
N ILE A 13 5.71 6.06 15.98
CA ILE A 13 4.31 6.38 15.76
C ILE A 13 3.73 5.46 14.67
N ILE A 14 2.56 4.90 14.90
CA ILE A 14 1.80 4.11 13.94
C ILE A 14 0.63 4.94 13.44
N ILE A 15 0.54 5.08 12.13
CA ILE A 15 -0.42 5.96 11.47
C ILE A 15 -1.27 5.14 10.50
N ASN A 16 -2.56 5.47 10.44
CA ASN A 16 -3.43 5.06 9.33
C ASN A 16 -3.43 6.16 8.27
N LYS A 17 -2.61 5.99 7.22
CA LYS A 17 -2.51 6.96 6.13
C LYS A 17 -3.77 6.93 5.28
N GLN A 18 -4.35 8.09 5.02
CA GLN A 18 -5.47 8.22 4.07
C GLN A 18 -5.00 8.11 2.61
N ALA A 19 -5.85 7.60 1.73
CA ALA A 19 -5.61 7.67 0.29
C ALA A 19 -5.58 9.13 -0.18
N GLY A 20 -4.73 9.42 -1.15
CA GLY A 20 -4.51 10.77 -1.65
C GLY A 20 -3.37 11.53 -0.98
N LEU A 21 -2.92 11.08 0.20
CA LEU A 21 -1.80 11.70 0.91
C LEU A 21 -0.46 11.10 0.46
N VAL A 22 0.42 11.95 -0.05
CA VAL A 22 1.82 11.59 -0.40
C VAL A 22 2.65 11.47 0.87
N VAL A 23 3.52 10.44 0.94
CA VAL A 23 4.32 10.19 2.14
C VAL A 23 5.39 11.27 2.36
N HIS A 24 6.15 11.62 1.33
CA HIS A 24 7.25 12.59 1.41
C HIS A 24 7.30 13.50 0.19
N PRO A 25 7.91 14.68 0.30
CA PRO A 25 8.04 15.61 -0.82
C PRO A 25 8.66 14.95 -2.05
N ALA A 26 8.06 15.21 -3.21
CA ALA A 26 8.49 14.70 -4.50
C ALA A 26 8.10 15.69 -5.61
N PRO A 27 8.65 15.58 -6.82
CA PRO A 27 8.21 16.38 -7.96
C PRO A 27 6.69 16.32 -8.13
N GLY A 28 6.04 17.49 -8.18
CA GLY A 28 4.57 17.62 -8.21
C GLY A 28 3.85 17.64 -6.86
N ASN A 29 4.55 17.34 -5.76
CA ASN A 29 4.04 17.43 -4.38
C ASN A 29 5.16 17.92 -3.46
N PRO A 30 5.55 19.21 -3.51
CA PRO A 30 6.68 19.75 -2.75
C PRO A 30 6.37 19.87 -1.25
N ASP A 31 5.11 19.99 -0.91
CA ASP A 31 4.59 20.13 0.47
C ASP A 31 3.25 19.40 0.63
N GLY A 32 2.59 19.59 1.77
CA GLY A 32 1.32 18.92 2.06
C GLY A 32 1.45 17.40 2.17
N THR A 33 2.61 16.89 2.55
CA THR A 33 2.91 15.45 2.66
C THR A 33 2.74 14.93 4.09
N LEU A 34 2.72 13.60 4.24
CA LEU A 34 2.71 12.95 5.55
C LEU A 34 3.90 13.41 6.41
N VAL A 35 5.09 13.55 5.82
CA VAL A 35 6.30 14.04 6.50
C VAL A 35 6.07 15.45 7.09
N ASN A 36 5.41 16.35 6.37
CA ASN A 36 5.08 17.68 6.89
C ASN A 36 4.16 17.60 8.12
N ALA A 37 3.15 16.72 8.07
CA ALA A 37 2.24 16.51 9.20
C ALA A 37 2.95 15.90 10.42
N ILE A 38 3.87 14.96 10.20
CA ILE A 38 4.66 14.33 11.26
C ILE A 38 5.62 15.31 11.89
N LEU A 39 6.32 16.14 11.10
CA LEU A 39 7.21 17.19 11.59
C LEU A 39 6.48 18.26 12.41
N TYR A 40 5.23 18.54 12.08
CA TYR A 40 4.40 19.42 12.88
C TYR A 40 3.98 18.78 14.22
N HIS A 41 3.66 17.48 14.20
CA HIS A 41 3.26 16.70 15.38
C HIS A 41 4.46 16.42 16.30
N CYS A 42 5.60 16.00 15.75
CA CYS A 42 6.83 15.66 16.46
C CYS A 42 7.90 16.69 16.17
N LYS A 43 8.17 17.60 17.11
CA LYS A 43 9.05 18.76 16.90
C LYS A 43 10.54 18.40 16.73
N ASP A 44 10.98 17.22 17.18
CA ASP A 44 12.40 16.84 17.30
C ASP A 44 12.87 15.78 16.28
N LEU A 45 12.16 15.60 15.18
CA LEU A 45 12.50 14.60 14.16
C LEU A 45 13.63 15.02 13.19
N LYS A 46 14.13 16.24 13.27
CA LYS A 46 15.21 16.73 12.39
C LYS A 46 16.49 15.92 12.64
N GLY A 47 17.07 15.38 11.55
CA GLY A 47 18.31 14.60 11.60
C GLY A 47 18.13 13.10 11.80
N ILE A 48 16.90 12.58 11.82
CA ILE A 48 16.62 11.14 11.92
C ILE A 48 16.49 10.56 10.52
N GLY A 49 17.50 9.80 10.11
CA GLY A 49 17.54 9.24 8.76
C GLY A 49 17.89 10.28 7.70
N ASN A 50 17.21 10.28 6.58
CA ASN A 50 17.42 11.23 5.50
C ASN A 50 16.74 12.58 5.80
N GLU A 51 17.40 13.69 5.59
CA GLU A 51 16.89 15.06 5.83
C GLU A 51 15.55 15.34 5.14
N MET A 52 15.36 14.78 3.94
CA MET A 52 14.11 14.93 3.16
C MET A 52 12.98 13.99 3.62
N ARG A 53 13.30 13.01 4.47
CA ARG A 53 12.36 11.93 4.88
C ARG A 53 12.59 11.53 6.35
N PRO A 54 12.59 12.48 7.28
CA PRO A 54 12.92 12.18 8.68
C PRO A 54 11.97 11.13 9.26
N GLY A 55 12.55 10.08 9.85
CA GLY A 55 11.79 8.98 10.47
C GLY A 55 11.14 7.98 9.53
N ILE A 56 11.14 8.22 8.21
CA ILE A 56 10.50 7.35 7.23
C ILE A 56 11.39 6.13 6.94
N VAL A 57 10.86 4.94 7.16
CA VAL A 57 11.53 3.64 6.94
C VAL A 57 10.89 2.82 5.82
N HIS A 58 9.65 3.11 5.48
CA HIS A 58 8.93 2.54 4.34
C HIS A 58 7.88 3.52 3.81
N ARG A 59 7.19 3.14 2.75
CA ARG A 59 6.20 4.03 2.13
C ARG A 59 5.00 3.26 1.61
N LEU A 60 3.87 3.96 1.53
CA LEU A 60 2.70 3.59 0.73
C LEU A 60 2.58 4.57 -0.44
N ASP A 61 2.03 4.11 -1.56
CA ASP A 61 1.72 4.97 -2.70
C ASP A 61 0.69 6.05 -2.33
N LYS A 62 0.65 7.15 -3.07
CA LYS A 62 -0.30 8.25 -2.85
C LYS A 62 -1.74 7.73 -2.68
N GLY A 63 -2.19 6.86 -3.59
CA GLY A 63 -3.55 6.32 -3.61
C GLY A 63 -3.80 5.14 -2.65
N THR A 64 -2.77 4.62 -1.99
CA THR A 64 -2.90 3.50 -1.05
C THR A 64 -3.15 4.02 0.36
N SER A 65 -4.20 3.55 1.00
CA SER A 65 -4.49 3.81 2.40
C SER A 65 -3.89 2.73 3.31
N GLY A 66 -3.81 3.03 4.62
CA GLY A 66 -3.52 2.02 5.62
C GLY A 66 -2.31 2.30 6.50
N ILE A 67 -1.84 1.27 7.17
CA ILE A 67 -0.92 1.36 8.31
C ILE A 67 0.51 1.62 7.87
N MET A 68 1.13 2.61 8.50
CA MET A 68 2.56 2.92 8.39
C MET A 68 3.19 3.11 9.76
N VAL A 69 4.47 2.76 9.89
CA VAL A 69 5.31 3.10 11.04
C VAL A 69 6.30 4.19 10.69
N VAL A 70 6.50 5.12 11.62
CA VAL A 70 7.49 6.19 11.53
C VAL A 70 8.33 6.20 12.80
N ALA A 71 9.65 6.28 12.66
CA ALA A 71 10.57 6.39 13.78
C ALA A 71 10.62 7.82 14.32
N LYS A 72 10.75 7.96 15.64
CA LYS A 72 10.89 9.24 16.34
C LYS A 72 12.32 9.52 16.82
N ASP A 73 13.20 8.51 16.81
CA ASP A 73 14.61 8.61 17.15
C ASP A 73 15.51 7.79 16.22
N ALA A 74 16.81 8.07 16.24
CA ALA A 74 17.77 7.47 15.32
C ALA A 74 17.96 5.95 15.54
N LEU A 75 17.96 5.48 16.78
CA LEU A 75 18.11 4.05 17.09
C LEU A 75 16.91 3.26 16.63
N THR A 76 15.71 3.78 16.84
CA THR A 76 14.47 3.18 16.35
C THR A 76 14.43 3.16 14.82
N HIS A 77 14.86 4.24 14.17
CA HIS A 77 14.97 4.30 12.71
C HIS A 77 15.89 3.19 12.17
N GLU A 78 17.10 3.07 12.72
CA GLU A 78 18.06 2.02 12.33
C GLU A 78 17.49 0.61 12.57
N GLY A 79 16.88 0.39 13.73
CA GLY A 79 16.25 -0.89 14.08
C GLY A 79 15.10 -1.26 13.12
N LEU A 80 14.23 -0.32 12.76
CA LEU A 80 13.16 -0.55 11.80
C LEU A 80 13.69 -0.80 10.38
N VAL A 81 14.68 -0.02 9.92
CA VAL A 81 15.35 -0.25 8.62
C VAL A 81 15.91 -1.67 8.56
N ASN A 82 16.55 -2.14 9.64
CA ASN A 82 17.07 -3.49 9.72
C ASN A 82 15.96 -4.56 9.65
N LEU A 83 14.84 -4.37 10.36
CA LEU A 83 13.68 -5.26 10.28
C LEU A 83 13.10 -5.35 8.87
N PHE A 84 12.96 -4.20 8.17
CA PHE A 84 12.50 -4.17 6.78
C PHE A 84 13.48 -4.87 5.83
N SER A 85 14.77 -4.66 6.00
CA SER A 85 15.80 -5.28 5.15
C SER A 85 15.90 -6.80 5.32
N LYS A 86 15.64 -7.31 6.52
CA LYS A 86 15.61 -8.73 6.85
C LYS A 86 14.25 -9.39 6.60
N HIS A 87 13.26 -8.62 6.14
CA HIS A 87 11.87 -9.09 5.95
C HIS A 87 11.20 -9.58 7.26
N ASP A 88 11.63 -9.08 8.41
CA ASP A 88 11.09 -9.39 9.75
C ASP A 88 9.88 -8.51 10.12
N ILE A 89 9.19 -8.00 9.15
CA ILE A 89 7.96 -7.22 9.31
C ILE A 89 6.82 -7.91 8.60
N LYS A 90 5.77 -8.24 9.34
CA LYS A 90 4.53 -8.76 8.79
C LYS A 90 3.70 -7.63 8.20
N ARG A 91 3.43 -7.71 6.91
CA ARG A 91 2.62 -6.73 6.17
C ARG A 91 1.55 -7.43 5.36
N LYS A 92 0.31 -7.09 5.62
CA LYS A 92 -0.82 -7.58 4.83
C LYS A 92 -1.60 -6.42 4.24
N TYR A 93 -2.06 -6.64 3.03
CA TYR A 93 -2.87 -5.71 2.26
C TYR A 93 -4.17 -6.40 1.85
N GLN A 94 -5.16 -5.62 1.49
CA GLN A 94 -6.31 -6.10 0.77
C GLN A 94 -6.55 -5.24 -0.47
N ALA A 95 -7.05 -5.89 -1.53
CA ALA A 95 -7.33 -5.26 -2.80
C ALA A 95 -8.60 -5.82 -3.42
N ILE A 96 -9.27 -4.99 -4.22
CA ILE A 96 -10.29 -5.44 -5.17
C ILE A 96 -9.65 -5.41 -6.54
N VAL A 97 -9.74 -6.49 -7.30
CA VAL A 97 -9.12 -6.63 -8.62
C VAL A 97 -10.13 -7.02 -9.68
N LEU A 98 -9.85 -6.63 -10.93
CA LEU A 98 -10.54 -7.16 -12.10
C LEU A 98 -10.03 -8.58 -12.38
N GLY A 99 -10.92 -9.55 -12.36
CA GLY A 99 -10.64 -10.97 -12.59
C GLY A 99 -11.36 -11.84 -11.58
N SER A 100 -12.01 -12.91 -12.08
CA SER A 100 -12.79 -13.88 -11.28
C SER A 100 -12.25 -15.31 -11.38
N LYS A 101 -11.23 -15.53 -12.20
CA LYS A 101 -10.63 -16.86 -12.45
C LYS A 101 -9.17 -16.86 -12.00
N LEU A 102 -8.95 -16.53 -10.74
CA LEU A 102 -7.62 -16.54 -10.12
C LEU A 102 -7.42 -17.84 -9.33
N PRO A 103 -6.17 -18.33 -9.20
CA PRO A 103 -5.88 -19.41 -8.27
C PRO A 103 -6.18 -18.95 -6.84
N GLU A 104 -6.64 -19.87 -5.98
CA GLU A 104 -6.99 -19.57 -4.59
C GLU A 104 -5.81 -18.92 -3.84
N GLU A 105 -4.60 -19.45 -4.04
CA GLU A 105 -3.35 -18.90 -3.52
C GLU A 105 -2.27 -18.90 -4.60
N GLN A 106 -1.43 -17.88 -4.59
CA GLN A 106 -0.29 -17.76 -5.51
C GLN A 106 0.86 -17.00 -4.88
N THR A 107 2.06 -17.54 -4.99
CA THR A 107 3.30 -16.79 -4.73
C THR A 107 3.81 -16.21 -6.03
N ILE A 108 3.90 -14.90 -6.11
CA ILE A 108 4.38 -14.16 -7.27
C ILE A 108 5.83 -13.74 -6.98
N LYS A 109 6.76 -14.34 -7.70
CA LYS A 109 8.21 -14.04 -7.63
C LYS A 109 8.65 -13.47 -8.97
N ALA A 110 8.79 -12.16 -9.04
CA ALA A 110 9.30 -11.49 -10.23
C ALA A 110 9.96 -10.17 -9.85
N PRO A 111 11.21 -9.93 -10.26
CA PRO A 111 11.91 -8.70 -9.96
C PRO A 111 11.24 -7.52 -10.63
N ILE A 112 11.25 -6.38 -9.92
CA ILE A 112 10.61 -5.13 -10.35
C ILE A 112 11.65 -4.04 -10.52
N GLY A 113 11.55 -3.32 -11.62
CA GLY A 113 12.36 -2.17 -11.95
C GLY A 113 11.58 -1.08 -12.68
N ARG A 114 12.26 0.00 -13.01
CA ARG A 114 11.66 1.10 -13.78
C ARG A 114 11.32 0.63 -15.19
N SER A 115 10.10 0.90 -15.65
CA SER A 115 9.68 0.58 -17.02
C SER A 115 10.56 1.30 -18.04
N PRO A 116 11.09 0.60 -19.06
CA PRO A 116 11.87 1.23 -20.12
C PRO A 116 11.03 2.10 -21.06
N HIS A 117 9.73 1.87 -21.10
CA HIS A 117 8.80 2.55 -22.02
C HIS A 117 8.03 3.71 -21.37
N ASN A 118 7.90 3.70 -20.03
CA ASN A 118 7.16 4.73 -19.32
C ASN A 118 7.78 5.00 -17.95
N ARG A 119 8.39 6.17 -17.78
CA ARG A 119 9.10 6.58 -16.57
C ARG A 119 8.21 6.67 -15.31
N LEU A 120 6.90 6.78 -15.47
CA LEU A 120 5.93 6.82 -14.37
C LEU A 120 5.54 5.43 -13.88
N LYS A 121 5.92 4.38 -14.62
CA LYS A 121 5.58 2.98 -14.32
C LYS A 121 6.78 2.17 -13.87
N MET A 122 6.48 1.16 -13.07
CA MET A 122 7.35 0.03 -12.80
C MET A 122 6.95 -1.13 -13.73
N ALA A 123 7.84 -2.09 -13.91
CA ALA A 123 7.59 -3.29 -14.72
C ALA A 123 8.35 -4.49 -14.14
N CYS A 124 7.84 -5.69 -14.40
CA CYS A 124 8.48 -6.93 -14.01
C CYS A 124 9.56 -7.33 -15.01
N ASN A 125 10.60 -8.04 -14.53
CA ASN A 125 11.63 -8.68 -15.35
C ASN A 125 12.39 -7.74 -16.30
N VAL A 126 12.54 -6.47 -15.92
CA VAL A 126 13.29 -5.46 -16.69
C VAL A 126 14.74 -5.36 -16.22
N LYS A 127 15.59 -4.67 -17.01
CA LYS A 127 16.99 -4.41 -16.63
C LYS A 127 17.09 -3.66 -15.31
N ASN A 128 18.04 -4.05 -14.46
CA ASN A 128 18.26 -3.49 -13.11
C ASN A 128 17.07 -3.66 -12.16
N ALA A 129 16.18 -4.60 -12.44
CA ALA A 129 15.11 -4.95 -11.53
C ALA A 129 15.64 -5.57 -10.23
N LYS A 130 14.93 -5.36 -9.13
CA LYS A 130 15.25 -5.90 -7.81
C LYS A 130 14.23 -6.97 -7.43
N ASP A 131 14.69 -8.02 -6.78
CA ASP A 131 13.84 -9.12 -6.33
C ASP A 131 12.59 -8.60 -5.60
N ALA A 132 11.47 -9.20 -5.93
CA ALA A 132 10.18 -8.88 -5.33
C ALA A 132 9.32 -10.14 -5.19
N VAL A 133 8.73 -10.31 -4.01
CA VAL A 133 7.87 -11.45 -3.67
C VAL A 133 6.58 -10.96 -3.03
N THR A 134 5.46 -11.36 -3.64
CA THR A 134 4.10 -11.10 -3.16
C THR A 134 3.36 -12.42 -3.05
N HIS A 135 2.74 -12.69 -1.89
CA HIS A 135 1.83 -13.81 -1.70
C HIS A 135 0.40 -13.30 -1.83
N MET A 136 -0.36 -13.94 -2.70
CA MET A 136 -1.76 -13.62 -2.99
C MET A 136 -2.65 -14.74 -2.47
N LYS A 137 -3.76 -14.37 -1.84
CA LYS A 137 -4.86 -15.27 -1.47
C LYS A 137 -6.18 -14.64 -1.88
N VAL A 138 -7.05 -15.44 -2.52
CA VAL A 138 -8.41 -15.00 -2.85
C VAL A 138 -9.29 -15.16 -1.61
N GLU A 139 -9.88 -14.05 -1.15
CA GLU A 139 -10.83 -14.04 -0.02
C GLU A 139 -12.27 -14.22 -0.51
N GLN A 140 -12.61 -13.63 -1.65
CA GLN A 140 -13.94 -13.71 -2.23
C GLN A 140 -13.91 -13.51 -3.74
N VAL A 141 -14.69 -14.29 -4.46
CA VAL A 141 -14.86 -14.16 -5.92
C VAL A 141 -16.25 -13.61 -6.21
N PHE A 142 -16.30 -12.61 -7.11
CA PHE A 142 -17.51 -12.05 -7.66
C PHE A 142 -17.59 -12.40 -9.17
N LYS A 143 -18.64 -11.95 -9.83
CA LYS A 143 -18.87 -12.26 -11.25
C LYS A 143 -17.68 -11.92 -12.16
N TYR A 144 -17.08 -10.73 -11.98
CA TYR A 144 -15.98 -10.23 -12.80
C TYR A 144 -14.77 -9.74 -11.98
N PHE A 145 -14.89 -9.72 -10.67
CA PHE A 145 -13.92 -9.16 -9.74
C PHE A 145 -13.58 -10.16 -8.65
N SER A 146 -12.49 -9.90 -7.93
CA SER A 146 -12.13 -10.66 -6.74
C SER A 146 -11.63 -9.73 -5.63
N HIS A 147 -11.89 -10.11 -4.39
CA HIS A 147 -11.28 -9.53 -3.19
C HIS A 147 -10.09 -10.39 -2.79
N LEU A 148 -8.93 -9.78 -2.64
CA LEU A 148 -7.67 -10.45 -2.35
C LEU A 148 -7.09 -9.99 -1.02
N GLU A 149 -6.45 -10.92 -0.30
CA GLU A 149 -5.44 -10.62 0.71
C GLU A 149 -4.05 -10.80 0.08
N LEU A 150 -3.12 -9.88 0.39
CA LEU A 150 -1.76 -9.93 -0.11
C LEU A 150 -0.78 -9.78 1.06
N THR A 151 0.25 -10.64 1.09
CA THR A 151 1.34 -10.58 2.06
C THR A 151 2.64 -10.26 1.34
N LEU A 152 3.38 -9.28 1.82
CA LEU A 152 4.64 -8.85 1.21
C LEU A 152 5.85 -9.39 1.97
N GLU A 153 6.81 -9.98 1.25
CA GLU A 153 8.18 -10.16 1.74
C GLU A 153 9.02 -8.91 1.45
N THR A 154 8.94 -8.38 0.26
CA THR A 154 9.61 -7.18 -0.22
C THR A 154 8.64 -6.00 -0.34
N GLY A 155 9.15 -4.79 -0.48
CA GLY A 155 8.34 -3.57 -0.64
C GLY A 155 8.86 -2.67 -1.76
N ARG A 156 8.86 -3.14 -3.02
CA ARG A 156 9.26 -2.33 -4.17
C ARG A 156 8.15 -1.35 -4.55
N THR A 157 8.54 -0.26 -5.18
CA THR A 157 7.60 0.75 -5.69
C THR A 157 6.54 0.09 -6.56
N HIS A 158 5.27 0.35 -6.29
CA HIS A 158 4.10 -0.20 -7.00
C HIS A 158 4.02 -1.74 -7.03
N GLN A 159 4.72 -2.45 -6.14
CA GLN A 159 4.91 -3.91 -6.24
C GLN A 159 3.62 -4.70 -6.42
N ILE A 160 2.64 -4.54 -5.54
CA ILE A 160 1.36 -5.27 -5.62
C ILE A 160 0.65 -4.93 -6.94
N ARG A 161 0.61 -3.65 -7.29
CA ARG A 161 -0.08 -3.15 -8.49
C ARG A 161 0.50 -3.73 -9.77
N VAL A 162 1.84 -3.77 -9.88
CA VAL A 162 2.56 -4.32 -11.04
C VAL A 162 2.45 -5.84 -11.09
N HIS A 163 2.67 -6.54 -9.98
CA HIS A 163 2.57 -8.00 -9.91
C HIS A 163 1.18 -8.49 -10.34
N LEU A 164 0.12 -7.88 -9.79
CA LEU A 164 -1.25 -8.26 -10.13
C LEU A 164 -1.61 -7.93 -11.58
N SER A 165 -1.22 -6.77 -12.07
CA SER A 165 -1.52 -6.34 -13.44
C SER A 165 -0.77 -7.15 -14.48
N GLU A 166 0.56 -7.29 -14.36
CA GLU A 166 1.40 -7.91 -15.40
C GLU A 166 1.40 -9.43 -15.34
N LEU A 167 1.40 -10.04 -14.15
CA LEU A 167 1.59 -11.48 -14.00
C LEU A 167 0.31 -12.25 -13.74
N MET A 168 -0.67 -11.62 -13.09
CA MET A 168 -1.95 -12.26 -12.81
C MET A 168 -3.05 -11.82 -13.79
N ASN A 169 -2.79 -10.84 -14.66
CA ASN A 169 -3.78 -10.21 -15.52
C ASN A 169 -5.02 -9.73 -14.74
N ALA A 170 -4.81 -9.36 -13.48
CA ALA A 170 -5.81 -8.96 -12.51
C ALA A 170 -5.47 -7.58 -11.91
N PRO A 171 -5.55 -6.49 -12.68
CA PRO A 171 -5.23 -5.16 -12.19
C PRO A 171 -6.18 -4.75 -11.07
N ILE A 172 -5.67 -3.94 -10.14
CA ILE A 172 -6.46 -3.38 -9.05
C ILE A 172 -7.54 -2.47 -9.62
N LEU A 173 -8.74 -2.60 -9.08
CA LEU A 173 -9.90 -1.78 -9.41
C LEU A 173 -9.55 -0.30 -9.24
N ASN A 174 -9.89 0.50 -10.28
CA ASN A 174 -9.66 1.94 -10.32
C ASN A 174 -8.18 2.38 -10.25
N ASP A 175 -7.26 1.52 -10.68
CA ASP A 175 -5.85 1.88 -10.83
C ASP A 175 -5.61 2.53 -12.20
N HIS A 176 -5.53 3.86 -12.24
CA HIS A 176 -5.33 4.62 -13.47
C HIS A 176 -3.97 4.41 -14.13
N THR A 177 -3.00 3.84 -13.41
CA THR A 177 -1.65 3.59 -13.93
C THR A 177 -1.53 2.20 -14.57
N TYR A 178 -2.05 1.16 -13.90
CA TYR A 178 -1.91 -0.25 -14.30
C TYR A 178 -3.24 -0.92 -14.64
N GLY A 179 -4.36 -0.25 -14.39
CA GLY A 179 -5.70 -0.78 -14.56
C GLY A 179 -6.20 -0.81 -16.01
N LYS A 180 -7.31 -1.47 -16.18
CA LYS A 180 -8.07 -1.57 -17.44
C LYS A 180 -9.40 -0.82 -17.31
N ILE A 181 -9.33 0.48 -17.05
CA ILE A 181 -10.47 1.33 -16.64
C ILE A 181 -11.70 1.18 -17.55
N LYS A 182 -11.52 1.15 -18.88
CA LYS A 182 -12.64 0.98 -19.81
C LYS A 182 -13.34 -0.37 -19.64
N GLN A 183 -12.57 -1.45 -19.48
CA GLN A 183 -13.09 -2.79 -19.27
C GLN A 183 -13.78 -2.89 -17.91
N GLU A 184 -13.15 -2.40 -16.86
CA GLU A 184 -13.73 -2.35 -15.51
C GLU A 184 -15.10 -1.69 -15.53
N ARG A 185 -15.19 -0.47 -16.10
CA ARG A 185 -16.44 0.29 -16.20
C ARG A 185 -17.53 -0.43 -16.97
N SER A 186 -17.19 -1.19 -18.01
CA SER A 186 -18.18 -1.95 -18.79
C SER A 186 -18.79 -3.11 -17.99
N LEU A 187 -18.11 -3.60 -16.95
CA LEU A 187 -18.52 -4.76 -16.15
C LEU A 187 -19.16 -4.37 -14.79
N MET A 188 -19.16 -3.08 -14.45
CA MET A 188 -19.70 -2.58 -13.19
C MET A 188 -21.21 -2.31 -13.26
N SER A 189 -21.89 -2.53 -12.12
CA SER A 189 -23.23 -2.00 -11.91
C SER A 189 -23.23 -0.46 -11.86
N SER A 190 -24.41 0.16 -12.02
CA SER A 190 -24.58 1.61 -11.90
C SER A 190 -24.14 2.13 -10.53
N ASP A 191 -24.44 1.38 -9.46
CA ASP A 191 -24.11 1.74 -8.08
C ASP A 191 -22.59 1.74 -7.85
N LEU A 192 -21.88 0.72 -8.35
CA LEU A 192 -20.43 0.68 -8.28
C LEU A 192 -19.76 1.78 -9.09
N LYS A 193 -20.30 2.12 -10.26
CA LYS A 193 -19.81 3.25 -11.09
C LYS A 193 -19.93 4.58 -10.33
N SER A 194 -21.09 4.82 -9.72
CA SER A 194 -21.33 6.04 -8.93
C SER A 194 -20.37 6.14 -7.75
N LEU A 195 -20.16 5.02 -7.05
CA LEU A 195 -19.24 4.94 -5.92
C LEU A 195 -17.80 5.26 -6.32
N ILE A 196 -17.32 4.68 -7.41
CA ILE A 196 -15.95 4.88 -7.93
C ILE A 196 -15.75 6.31 -8.44
N TYR A 197 -16.79 6.95 -8.94
CA TYR A 197 -16.71 8.35 -9.35
C TYR A 197 -16.35 9.30 -8.18
N GLU A 198 -16.74 8.94 -6.96
CA GLU A 198 -16.42 9.69 -5.73
C GLU A 198 -15.01 9.37 -5.17
N TYR A 199 -14.35 8.34 -5.70
CA TYR A 199 -13.09 7.84 -5.15
C TYR A 199 -12.06 7.57 -6.26
N ASP A 200 -11.15 8.51 -6.46
CA ASP A 200 -10.18 8.49 -7.57
C ASP A 200 -8.86 7.76 -7.24
N TYR A 201 -8.94 6.68 -6.44
CA TYR A 201 -7.75 5.92 -6.01
C TYR A 201 -7.92 4.42 -6.22
N PRO A 202 -6.80 3.68 -6.38
CA PRO A 202 -6.85 2.22 -6.41
C PRO A 202 -7.46 1.63 -5.14
N PHE A 203 -8.28 0.60 -5.27
CA PHE A 203 -8.83 -0.15 -4.14
C PHE A 203 -7.77 -1.07 -3.54
N LEU A 204 -6.79 -0.47 -2.86
CA LEU A 204 -5.66 -1.10 -2.18
C LEU A 204 -5.47 -0.48 -0.80
N HIS A 205 -5.42 -1.34 0.23
CA HIS A 205 -5.31 -0.92 1.63
C HIS A 205 -4.31 -1.77 2.39
N ALA A 206 -3.35 -1.14 3.07
CA ALA A 206 -2.41 -1.78 4.00
C ALA A 206 -3.12 -2.06 5.33
N LYS A 207 -3.66 -3.27 5.48
CA LYS A 207 -4.57 -3.61 6.58
C LYS A 207 -3.87 -4.05 7.86
N LEU A 208 -2.63 -4.56 7.77
CA LEU A 208 -1.94 -5.13 8.92
C LEU A 208 -0.44 -4.83 8.88
N LEU A 209 0.09 -4.46 10.02
CA LEU A 209 1.51 -4.28 10.27
C LEU A 209 1.90 -4.91 11.61
N GLY A 210 2.87 -5.83 11.60
CA GLY A 210 3.35 -6.51 12.79
C GLY A 210 4.88 -6.61 12.81
N PHE A 211 5.48 -6.34 13.97
CA PHE A 211 6.94 -6.42 14.17
C PHE A 211 7.30 -6.44 15.66
N VAL A 212 8.55 -6.76 15.96
CA VAL A 212 9.12 -6.62 17.30
C VAL A 212 9.66 -5.20 17.44
N HIS A 213 9.20 -4.46 18.43
CA HIS A 213 9.66 -3.09 18.69
C HIS A 213 11.18 -3.06 18.89
N PRO A 214 11.95 -2.26 18.11
CA PRO A 214 13.42 -2.28 18.14
C PRO A 214 14.01 -1.99 19.51
N ILE A 215 13.37 -1.13 20.32
CA ILE A 215 13.87 -0.70 21.63
C ILE A 215 13.25 -1.53 22.76
N THR A 216 11.92 -1.55 22.87
CA THR A 216 11.22 -2.20 24.00
C THR A 216 11.14 -3.71 23.88
N LYS A 217 11.43 -4.26 22.69
CA LYS A 217 11.34 -5.71 22.38
C LYS A 217 9.94 -6.30 22.49
N LYS A 218 8.92 -5.49 22.65
CA LYS A 218 7.51 -5.93 22.64
C LYS A 218 7.08 -6.31 21.22
N LYS A 219 6.31 -7.38 21.12
CA LYS A 219 5.62 -7.73 19.87
C LYS A 219 4.45 -6.77 19.67
N LEU A 220 4.45 -6.04 18.55
CA LEU A 220 3.40 -5.12 18.14
C LEU A 220 2.68 -5.67 16.92
N LEU A 221 1.36 -5.60 16.93
CA LEU A 221 0.51 -5.99 15.82
C LEU A 221 -0.65 -5.00 15.73
N PHE A 222 -0.78 -4.35 14.57
CA PHE A 222 -1.84 -3.39 14.28
C PHE A 222 -2.64 -3.85 13.08
N GLU A 223 -3.95 -3.75 13.19
CA GLU A 223 -4.88 -4.05 12.11
C GLU A 223 -5.86 -2.89 11.97
N GLN A 224 -6.13 -2.49 10.73
CA GLN A 224 -7.03 -1.39 10.41
C GLN A 224 -7.95 -1.78 9.26
N THR A 225 -9.24 -1.55 9.46
CA THR A 225 -10.23 -1.73 8.41
C THR A 225 -10.02 -0.72 7.27
N PRO A 226 -10.35 -1.08 6.02
CA PRO A 226 -10.23 -0.16 4.91
C PRO A 226 -11.20 1.01 5.03
N PRO A 227 -11.02 2.09 4.26
CA PRO A 227 -11.98 3.17 4.16
C PRO A 227 -13.39 2.65 3.87
N LYS A 228 -14.41 3.31 4.39
CA LYS A 228 -15.83 2.92 4.21
C LYS A 228 -16.21 2.68 2.74
N ILE A 229 -15.61 3.44 1.82
CA ILE A 229 -15.85 3.29 0.38
C ILE A 229 -15.40 1.93 -0.15
N PHE A 230 -14.33 1.36 0.41
CA PHE A 230 -13.86 0.02 0.05
C PHE A 230 -14.91 -1.05 0.43
N GLN A 231 -15.47 -0.98 1.65
CA GLN A 231 -16.52 -1.89 2.10
C GLN A 231 -17.81 -1.72 1.28
N ARG A 232 -18.17 -0.48 0.96
CA ARG A 232 -19.32 -0.20 0.07
C ARG A 232 -19.13 -0.80 -1.32
N ALA A 233 -17.90 -0.77 -1.87
CA ALA A 233 -17.60 -1.40 -3.15
C ALA A 233 -17.75 -2.93 -3.08
N LEU A 234 -17.26 -3.58 -2.03
CA LEU A 234 -17.48 -5.01 -1.82
C LEU A 234 -18.97 -5.35 -1.75
N ASN A 235 -19.76 -4.57 -1.03
CA ASN A 235 -21.22 -4.77 -0.94
C ASN A 235 -21.91 -4.63 -2.32
N CYS A 236 -21.50 -3.65 -3.14
CA CYS A 236 -22.01 -3.51 -4.51
C CYS A 236 -21.66 -4.73 -5.38
N LEU A 237 -20.49 -5.33 -5.19
CA LEU A 237 -20.07 -6.52 -5.94
C LEU A 237 -20.83 -7.77 -5.50
N GLU A 238 -21.17 -7.93 -4.23
CA GLU A 238 -21.98 -9.04 -3.71
C GLU A 238 -23.40 -9.02 -4.27
N THR A 239 -24.03 -7.86 -4.39
CA THR A 239 -25.40 -7.73 -4.91
C THR A 239 -25.48 -7.89 -6.44
N SER A 240 -24.35 -7.99 -7.13
CA SER A 240 -24.25 -8.16 -8.59
C SER A 240 -23.89 -9.58 -9.03
N LEU A 241 -23.98 -10.55 -8.10
CA LEU A 241 -23.73 -11.99 -8.35
C LEU A 241 -24.79 -12.64 -9.24
#